data_a9d8b46feb0a6d520b8d01b1f5545772
#
_entry.id   a9d8b46feb0a6d520b8d01b1f5545772
#
_cell.length_a   1.000
_cell.length_b   1.000
_cell.length_c   1.000
_cell.angle_alpha   90.00
_cell.angle_beta   90.00
_cell.angle_gamma   90.00
#
_symmetry.space_group_name_H-M   'P 1'
#
loop_
_entity.id
_entity.type
_entity.pdbx_description
1 polymer ?
#
loop_
_entity_poly.entity_id
_entity_poly.type
_entity_poly.pdbx_seq_one_letter_code
_entity_poly.pdbx_strand_id
1 'polypeptide(L)'
;MKKIYYLLLAMTVLIVCASCNNEWESEQYVQMVSFKAPVNAQGVTPIYIRYKPEGKVTYQLPLIVSGSTMNSKDLNVHVGLDLDTLDVLNVEHFGSRKELFFKPLENKYYEFPETVQIPAGECTSLLPIDFALKDLDQVDKWVLPLAIQSNDPSHNYQANPRKFYRRAMLRISPFNDYSGQYSA
;
A
#
# COMPACT_ATOMS: atom_id res chain seq x y z
N MET A 1 64.91 -8.14 -11.22
CA MET A 1 64.07 -7.57 -10.16
C MET A 1 62.87 -6.81 -10.72
N LYS A 2 62.98 -5.88 -11.66
CA LYS A 2 61.86 -5.09 -12.23
C LYS A 2 60.71 -5.98 -12.81
N LYS A 3 61.02 -7.09 -13.46
CA LYS A 3 59.99 -8.01 -14.03
C LYS A 3 59.11 -8.66 -12.95
N ILE A 4 59.64 -8.92 -11.75
CA ILE A 4 58.89 -9.51 -10.63
C ILE A 4 57.88 -8.48 -10.08
N TYR A 5 58.25 -7.21 -10.00
CA TYR A 5 57.35 -6.14 -9.59
C TYR A 5 56.16 -5.97 -10.55
N TYR A 6 56.38 -6.04 -11.86
CA TYR A 6 55.31 -5.97 -12.84
C TYR A 6 54.35 -7.17 -12.76
N LEU A 7 54.90 -8.34 -12.48
CA LEU A 7 54.09 -9.56 -12.36
C LEU A 7 53.26 -9.53 -11.06
N LEU A 8 53.82 -9.04 -9.94
CA LEU A 8 53.08 -8.84 -8.69
C LEU A 8 52.03 -7.74 -8.84
N LEU A 9 52.32 -6.64 -9.54
CA LEU A 9 51.34 -5.58 -9.80
C LEU A 9 50.19 -6.08 -10.65
N ALA A 10 50.48 -6.83 -11.72
CA ALA A 10 49.42 -7.42 -12.58
C ALA A 10 48.56 -8.43 -11.80
N MET A 11 49.15 -9.21 -10.91
CA MET A 11 48.43 -10.18 -10.07
C MET A 11 47.52 -9.49 -9.05
N THR A 12 47.96 -8.37 -8.44
CA THR A 12 47.14 -7.56 -7.53
C THR A 12 45.96 -6.89 -8.25
N VAL A 13 46.19 -6.37 -9.44
CA VAL A 13 45.12 -5.78 -10.26
C VAL A 13 44.08 -6.83 -10.65
N LEU A 14 44.50 -8.03 -11.02
CA LEU A 14 43.58 -9.15 -11.33
C LEU A 14 42.74 -9.57 -10.12
N ILE A 15 43.32 -9.61 -8.92
CA ILE A 15 42.60 -9.94 -7.68
C ILE A 15 41.58 -8.85 -7.32
N VAL A 16 41.90 -7.58 -7.51
CA VAL A 16 40.98 -6.47 -7.23
C VAL A 16 39.82 -6.46 -8.22
N CYS A 17 40.05 -6.79 -9.51
CA CYS A 17 38.99 -6.88 -10.51
C CYS A 17 38.06 -8.11 -10.30
N ALA A 18 38.56 -9.18 -9.70
CA ALA A 18 37.74 -10.39 -9.40
C ALA A 18 36.89 -10.26 -8.12
N SER A 19 37.08 -9.18 -7.34
CA SER A 19 36.34 -8.94 -6.08
C SER A 19 35.01 -8.20 -6.28
N CYS A 20 34.59 -7.93 -7.51
CA CYS A 20 33.22 -7.47 -7.75
C CYS A 20 32.26 -8.65 -7.59
N ASN A 21 31.78 -8.87 -6.38
CA ASN A 21 30.60 -9.72 -6.17
C ASN A 21 29.41 -9.04 -6.86
N ASN A 22 28.72 -9.76 -7.72
CA ASN A 22 27.46 -9.35 -8.35
C ASN A 22 26.30 -9.38 -7.33
N GLU A 23 26.51 -8.86 -6.13
CA GLU A 23 25.50 -8.82 -5.04
C GLU A 23 24.25 -8.03 -5.44
N TRP A 24 24.38 -7.17 -6.45
CA TRP A 24 23.31 -6.31 -6.95
C TRP A 24 22.39 -6.99 -7.98
N GLU A 25 22.76 -8.18 -8.48
CA GLU A 25 21.98 -8.88 -9.51
C GLU A 25 20.94 -9.86 -8.92
N SER A 26 21.10 -10.27 -7.67
CA SER A 26 20.18 -11.18 -6.99
C SER A 26 19.29 -10.48 -5.98
N GLU A 27 18.07 -10.97 -5.80
CA GLU A 27 17.17 -10.51 -4.76
C GLU A 27 17.75 -10.83 -3.38
N GLN A 28 17.99 -9.80 -2.58
CA GLN A 28 18.59 -9.92 -1.24
C GLN A 28 17.52 -9.97 -0.13
N TYR A 29 16.30 -9.53 -0.42
CA TYR A 29 15.21 -9.45 0.53
C TYR A 29 13.98 -10.18 0.01
N VAL A 30 13.18 -10.70 0.91
CA VAL A 30 11.89 -11.28 0.54
C VAL A 30 11.00 -10.20 -0.06
N GLN A 31 10.58 -10.39 -1.31
CA GLN A 31 9.65 -9.48 -1.96
C GLN A 31 8.28 -9.56 -1.29
N MET A 32 7.75 -8.42 -0.89
CA MET A 32 6.48 -8.32 -0.19
C MET A 32 5.58 -7.27 -0.82
N VAL A 33 4.29 -7.60 -0.92
CA VAL A 33 3.27 -6.66 -1.41
C VAL A 33 2.74 -5.81 -0.26
N SER A 34 2.61 -4.51 -0.50
CA SER A 34 2.15 -3.53 0.48
C SER A 34 1.22 -2.50 -0.16
N PHE A 35 0.29 -1.94 0.61
CA PHE A 35 -0.36 -0.69 0.23
C PHE A 35 0.58 0.50 0.46
N LYS A 36 0.54 1.47 -0.44
CA LYS A 36 1.14 2.79 -0.20
C LYS A 36 0.06 3.73 0.36
N ALA A 37 -0.28 3.52 1.61
CA ALA A 37 -1.35 4.23 2.32
C ALA A 37 -0.81 4.78 3.65
N PRO A 38 -0.12 5.95 3.64
CA PRO A 38 0.46 6.51 4.86
C PRO A 38 -0.64 6.84 5.88
N VAL A 39 -0.44 6.40 7.11
CA VAL A 39 -1.40 6.61 8.20
C VAL A 39 -1.08 7.87 9.00
N ASN A 40 -2.12 8.51 9.52
CA ASN A 40 -2.00 9.60 10.49
C ASN A 40 -1.83 9.06 11.93
N ALA A 41 -1.78 9.95 12.92
CA ALA A 41 -1.67 9.58 14.33
C ALA A 41 -2.84 8.72 14.85
N GLN A 42 -3.97 8.68 14.15
CA GLN A 42 -5.14 7.86 14.48
C GLN A 42 -5.13 6.49 13.79
N GLY A 43 -4.07 6.14 13.05
CA GLY A 43 -3.97 4.87 12.35
C GLY A 43 -4.82 4.75 11.07
N VAL A 44 -5.36 5.86 10.59
CA VAL A 44 -6.15 5.94 9.35
C VAL A 44 -5.43 6.77 8.28
N THR A 45 -5.69 6.44 7.02
CA THR A 45 -5.20 7.19 5.85
C THR A 45 -6.30 8.13 5.38
N PRO A 46 -6.20 9.45 5.58
CA PRO A 46 -7.19 10.38 5.08
C PRO A 46 -7.12 10.45 3.56
N ILE A 47 -8.25 10.24 2.90
CA ILE A 47 -8.40 10.42 1.46
C ILE A 47 -9.49 11.45 1.18
N TYR A 48 -9.23 12.32 0.21
CA TYR A 48 -10.14 13.39 -0.17
C TYR A 48 -10.82 13.03 -1.48
N ILE A 49 -12.13 12.81 -1.42
CA ILE A 49 -12.94 12.40 -2.56
C ILE A 49 -13.83 13.56 -2.99
N ARG A 50 -13.72 13.99 -4.23
CA ARG A 50 -14.57 15.05 -4.75
C ARG A 50 -16.03 14.60 -4.72
N TYR A 51 -16.86 15.30 -3.96
CA TYR A 51 -18.28 15.00 -3.89
C TYR A 51 -18.95 15.32 -5.22
N LYS A 52 -19.61 14.30 -5.78
CA LYS A 52 -20.50 14.44 -6.92
C LYS A 52 -21.89 13.98 -6.49
N PRO A 53 -22.93 14.80 -6.67
CA PRO A 53 -24.31 14.41 -6.31
C PRO A 53 -24.80 13.23 -7.13
N GLU A 54 -24.25 13.06 -8.34
CA GLU A 54 -24.53 11.93 -9.23
C GLU A 54 -23.23 11.42 -9.86
N GLY A 55 -23.20 10.09 -10.12
CA GLY A 55 -22.03 9.42 -10.69
C GLY A 55 -21.02 8.93 -9.67
N LYS A 56 -19.92 8.40 -10.17
CA LYS A 56 -18.83 7.80 -9.39
C LYS A 56 -17.57 8.65 -9.50
N VAL A 57 -16.71 8.56 -8.48
CA VAL A 57 -15.35 9.12 -8.47
C VAL A 57 -14.37 8.02 -8.17
N THR A 58 -13.43 7.76 -9.06
CA THR A 58 -12.42 6.72 -8.89
C THR A 58 -11.23 7.27 -8.11
N TYR A 59 -10.88 6.60 -7.02
CA TYR A 59 -9.63 6.79 -6.29
C TYR A 59 -8.68 5.64 -6.63
N GLN A 60 -7.42 5.95 -6.89
CA GLN A 60 -6.40 4.96 -7.23
C GLN A 60 -5.52 4.71 -6.00
N LEU A 61 -5.68 3.56 -5.34
CA LEU A 61 -4.86 3.17 -4.20
C LEU A 61 -3.62 2.41 -4.71
N PRO A 62 -2.38 2.96 -4.49
CA PRO A 62 -1.19 2.28 -4.97
C PRO A 62 -0.86 1.04 -4.14
N LEU A 63 -0.53 -0.07 -4.84
CA LEU A 63 0.14 -1.24 -4.31
C LEU A 63 1.61 -1.21 -4.77
N ILE A 64 2.50 -1.66 -3.89
CA ILE A 64 3.93 -1.73 -4.18
C ILE A 64 4.49 -3.11 -3.83
N VAL A 65 5.45 -3.57 -4.62
CA VAL A 65 6.29 -4.73 -4.31
C VAL A 65 7.62 -4.20 -3.80
N SER A 66 7.97 -4.56 -2.57
CA SER A 66 9.28 -4.23 -1.99
C SER A 66 10.27 -5.35 -2.28
N GLY A 67 11.54 -5.00 -2.44
CA GLY A 67 12.64 -5.92 -2.71
C GLY A 67 13.86 -5.13 -3.16
N SER A 68 14.97 -5.81 -3.45
CA SER A 68 16.18 -5.21 -4.03
C SER A 68 16.20 -5.26 -5.56
N THR A 69 15.41 -6.13 -6.15
CA THR A 69 15.27 -6.28 -7.60
C THR A 69 13.83 -6.03 -8.06
N MET A 70 13.66 -5.96 -9.38
CA MET A 70 12.34 -5.86 -9.99
C MET A 70 11.56 -7.17 -9.79
N ASN A 71 10.24 -7.05 -9.72
CA ASN A 71 9.37 -8.22 -9.69
C ASN A 71 9.56 -9.09 -10.95
N SER A 72 9.85 -10.37 -10.77
CA SER A 72 10.19 -11.30 -11.87
C SER A 72 9.00 -12.07 -12.45
N LYS A 73 7.81 -11.96 -11.87
CA LYS A 73 6.60 -12.70 -12.25
C LYS A 73 5.34 -11.87 -12.07
N ASP A 74 4.29 -12.22 -12.81
CA ASP A 74 2.97 -11.65 -12.59
C ASP A 74 2.43 -12.03 -11.22
N LEU A 75 2.00 -11.04 -10.44
CA LEU A 75 1.39 -11.23 -9.12
C LEU A 75 -0.09 -10.89 -9.19
N ASN A 76 -0.95 -11.80 -8.74
CA ASN A 76 -2.38 -11.57 -8.59
C ASN A 76 -2.69 -11.31 -7.12
N VAL A 77 -2.75 -10.04 -6.75
CA VAL A 77 -2.91 -9.60 -5.36
C VAL A 77 -4.39 -9.52 -5.01
N HIS A 78 -4.81 -10.32 -4.02
CA HIS A 78 -6.17 -10.33 -3.53
C HIS A 78 -6.36 -9.32 -2.40
N VAL A 79 -7.38 -8.48 -2.53
CA VAL A 79 -7.75 -7.44 -1.58
C VAL A 79 -9.15 -7.69 -1.06
N GLY A 80 -9.34 -7.54 0.23
CA GLY A 80 -10.63 -7.69 0.88
C GLY A 80 -10.84 -6.69 2.01
N LEU A 81 -12.00 -6.74 2.64
CA LEU A 81 -12.33 -5.93 3.81
C LEU A 81 -11.67 -6.49 5.08
N ASP A 82 -11.31 -5.61 6.01
CA ASP A 82 -10.75 -5.96 7.33
C ASP A 82 -11.48 -5.17 8.44
N LEU A 83 -12.68 -5.59 8.73
CA LEU A 83 -13.52 -4.97 9.75
C LEU A 83 -12.97 -5.18 11.15
N ASP A 84 -12.38 -6.33 11.42
CA ASP A 84 -11.82 -6.68 12.74
C ASP A 84 -10.71 -5.69 13.14
N THR A 85 -9.84 -5.32 12.19
CA THR A 85 -8.80 -4.32 12.47
C THR A 85 -9.38 -2.93 12.73
N LEU A 86 -10.47 -2.56 12.06
CA LEU A 86 -11.15 -1.29 12.31
C LEU A 86 -11.76 -1.25 13.72
N ASP A 87 -12.37 -2.35 14.15
CA ASP A 87 -12.94 -2.47 15.50
C ASP A 87 -11.86 -2.37 16.58
N VAL A 88 -10.74 -3.08 16.41
CA VAL A 88 -9.59 -2.98 17.32
C VAL A 88 -9.05 -1.52 17.37
N LEU A 89 -8.90 -0.87 16.21
CA LEU A 89 -8.42 0.51 16.12
C LEU A 89 -9.35 1.48 16.85
N ASN A 90 -10.67 1.31 16.72
CA ASN A 90 -11.66 2.11 17.41
C ASN A 90 -11.52 2.00 18.94
N VAL A 91 -11.38 0.78 19.44
CA VAL A 91 -11.21 0.53 20.88
C VAL A 91 -9.87 1.09 21.38
N GLU A 92 -8.79 0.89 20.64
CA GLU A 92 -7.46 1.42 20.98
C GLU A 92 -7.46 2.96 21.12
N HIS A 93 -8.16 3.67 20.22
CA HIS A 93 -8.14 5.13 20.21
C HIS A 93 -9.23 5.80 21.06
N PHE A 94 -10.39 5.20 21.13
CA PHE A 94 -11.57 5.86 21.73
C PHE A 94 -12.10 5.15 22.98
N GLY A 95 -11.59 3.95 23.31
CA GLY A 95 -12.02 3.16 24.46
C GLY A 95 -13.51 2.84 24.39
N SER A 96 -14.26 3.25 25.40
CA SER A 96 -15.71 3.02 25.48
C SER A 96 -16.56 4.09 24.77
N ARG A 97 -15.94 5.13 24.23
CA ARG A 97 -16.65 6.28 23.61
C ARG A 97 -17.08 5.98 22.19
N LYS A 98 -18.13 5.14 22.06
CA LYS A 98 -18.63 4.66 20.76
C LYS A 98 -19.10 5.75 19.79
N GLU A 99 -19.49 6.91 20.32
CA GLU A 99 -19.89 8.09 19.55
C GLU A 99 -18.73 8.70 18.73
N LEU A 100 -17.49 8.37 19.09
CA LEU A 100 -16.29 8.83 18.37
C LEU A 100 -15.75 7.82 17.36
N PHE A 101 -16.30 6.61 17.33
CA PHE A 101 -15.80 5.53 16.50
C PHE A 101 -15.83 5.88 15.01
N PHE A 102 -14.84 5.37 14.29
CA PHE A 102 -14.90 5.27 12.85
C PHE A 102 -15.96 4.24 12.45
N LYS A 103 -16.81 4.59 11.50
CA LYS A 103 -17.84 3.71 10.97
C LYS A 103 -17.35 3.05 9.68
N PRO A 104 -17.54 1.74 9.49
CA PRO A 104 -17.23 1.11 8.21
C PRO A 104 -18.12 1.69 7.11
N LEU A 105 -17.51 2.04 5.98
CA LEU A 105 -18.26 2.53 4.82
C LEU A 105 -19.17 1.41 4.28
N GLU A 106 -20.45 1.72 4.08
CA GLU A 106 -21.42 0.76 3.59
C GLU A 106 -21.16 0.39 2.12
N ASN A 107 -21.38 -0.87 1.75
CA ASN A 107 -21.10 -1.42 0.41
C ASN A 107 -21.75 -0.67 -0.75
N LYS A 108 -22.86 0.05 -0.51
CA LYS A 108 -23.55 0.84 -1.54
C LYS A 108 -22.73 2.07 -2.00
N TYR A 109 -21.73 2.50 -1.23
CA TYR A 109 -20.95 3.71 -1.48
C TYR A 109 -19.63 3.46 -2.19
N TYR A 110 -19.22 2.20 -2.37
CA TYR A 110 -17.95 1.88 -3.03
C TYR A 110 -18.03 0.59 -3.83
N GLU A 111 -17.11 0.49 -4.79
CA GLU A 111 -16.88 -0.72 -5.58
C GLU A 111 -15.38 -0.80 -5.92
N PHE A 112 -14.77 -1.99 -5.79
CA PHE A 112 -13.39 -2.23 -6.18
C PHE A 112 -13.19 -3.68 -6.64
N PRO A 113 -12.21 -3.97 -7.52
CA PRO A 113 -11.89 -5.35 -7.90
C PRO A 113 -11.21 -6.09 -6.75
N GLU A 114 -11.66 -7.31 -6.48
CA GLU A 114 -11.06 -8.16 -5.44
C GLU A 114 -9.62 -8.59 -5.76
N THR A 115 -9.21 -8.49 -7.02
CA THR A 115 -7.87 -8.88 -7.47
C THR A 115 -7.24 -7.78 -8.30
N VAL A 116 -5.97 -7.47 -8.00
CA VAL A 116 -5.14 -6.51 -8.75
C VAL A 116 -3.90 -7.24 -9.26
N GLN A 117 -3.65 -7.14 -10.57
CA GLN A 117 -2.45 -7.69 -11.17
C GLN A 117 -1.28 -6.68 -11.08
N ILE A 118 -0.11 -7.18 -10.68
CA ILE A 118 1.17 -6.47 -10.79
C ILE A 118 1.99 -7.27 -11.80
N PRO A 119 2.21 -6.75 -13.01
CA PRO A 119 2.93 -7.48 -14.06
C PRO A 119 4.40 -7.72 -13.72
N ALA A 120 4.97 -8.75 -14.32
CA ALA A 120 6.41 -8.97 -14.27
C ALA A 120 7.17 -7.75 -14.83
N GLY A 121 8.26 -7.36 -14.15
CA GLY A 121 9.01 -6.14 -14.47
C GLY A 121 8.46 -4.86 -13.82
N GLU A 122 7.28 -4.92 -13.20
CA GLU A 122 6.68 -3.79 -12.51
C GLU A 122 6.72 -4.00 -10.99
N CYS A 123 7.00 -2.93 -10.24
CA CYS A 123 6.98 -2.96 -8.77
C CYS A 123 5.78 -2.19 -8.19
N THR A 124 4.89 -1.68 -9.04
CA THR A 124 3.71 -0.92 -8.61
C THR A 124 2.50 -1.26 -9.46
N SER A 125 1.33 -1.21 -8.85
CA SER A 125 0.03 -1.24 -9.54
C SER A 125 -0.97 -0.38 -8.78
N LEU A 126 -2.12 -0.09 -9.38
CA LEU A 126 -3.15 0.76 -8.80
C LEU A 126 -4.42 -0.05 -8.62
N LEU A 127 -4.96 -0.07 -7.40
CA LEU A 127 -6.31 -0.58 -7.12
C LEU A 127 -7.31 0.56 -7.37
N PRO A 128 -8.13 0.48 -8.41
CA PRO A 128 -9.20 1.44 -8.62
C PRO A 128 -10.32 1.20 -7.62
N ILE A 129 -10.75 2.25 -6.91
CA ILE A 129 -11.88 2.22 -5.99
C ILE A 129 -12.85 3.29 -6.45
N ASP A 130 -14.02 2.87 -6.89
CA ASP A 130 -15.10 3.75 -7.32
C ASP A 130 -15.98 4.13 -6.13
N PHE A 131 -16.09 5.41 -5.84
CA PHE A 131 -16.94 5.94 -4.79
C PHE A 131 -18.18 6.61 -5.36
N ALA A 132 -19.35 6.23 -4.86
CA ALA A 132 -20.66 6.85 -5.14
C ALA A 132 -21.21 7.41 -3.83
N LEU A 133 -20.82 8.63 -3.47
CA LEU A 133 -21.07 9.22 -2.15
C LEU A 133 -22.40 9.99 -2.03
N LYS A 134 -23.35 9.73 -2.93
CA LYS A 134 -24.69 10.29 -2.84
C LYS A 134 -25.33 9.90 -1.51
N ASP A 135 -25.94 10.87 -0.83
CA ASP A 135 -26.62 10.70 0.46
C ASP A 135 -25.75 10.16 1.60
N LEU A 136 -24.41 10.25 1.47
CA LEU A 136 -23.50 9.94 2.57
C LEU A 136 -23.62 10.98 3.67
N ASP A 137 -23.87 10.54 4.91
CA ASP A 137 -23.82 11.42 6.07
C ASP A 137 -22.39 11.93 6.29
N GLN A 138 -22.18 13.23 6.15
CA GLN A 138 -20.86 13.86 6.27
C GLN A 138 -20.42 14.08 7.73
N VAL A 139 -21.32 13.93 8.70
CA VAL A 139 -21.02 14.07 10.14
C VAL A 139 -20.23 12.86 10.64
N ASP A 140 -20.54 11.70 10.11
CA ASP A 140 -19.89 10.46 10.49
C ASP A 140 -18.47 10.32 9.92
N LYS A 141 -17.64 9.59 10.64
CA LYS A 141 -16.24 9.32 10.27
C LYS A 141 -16.15 7.99 9.52
N TRP A 142 -16.47 8.02 8.24
CA TRP A 142 -16.48 6.82 7.40
C TRP A 142 -15.07 6.33 7.05
N VAL A 143 -14.85 5.03 7.20
CA VAL A 143 -13.58 4.37 6.85
C VAL A 143 -13.87 3.15 5.98
N LEU A 144 -13.16 3.02 4.86
CA LEU A 144 -13.09 1.80 4.07
C LEU A 144 -11.87 0.99 4.53
N PRO A 145 -12.06 -0.09 5.30
CA PRO A 145 -10.98 -0.91 5.81
C PRO A 145 -10.60 -1.99 4.80
N LEU A 146 -9.42 -1.89 4.22
CA LEU A 146 -8.90 -2.84 3.25
C LEU A 146 -7.71 -3.61 3.79
N ALA A 147 -7.57 -4.88 3.40
CA ALA A 147 -6.38 -5.68 3.65
C ALA A 147 -5.97 -6.51 2.43
N ILE A 148 -4.66 -6.67 2.23
CA ILE A 148 -4.10 -7.65 1.30
C ILE A 148 -4.25 -9.03 1.95
N GLN A 149 -4.91 -9.96 1.24
CA GLN A 149 -5.09 -11.33 1.70
C GLN A 149 -3.74 -12.07 1.71
N SER A 150 -3.44 -12.85 2.75
CA SER A 150 -2.11 -13.48 2.88
C SER A 150 -2.14 -14.95 3.28
N ASN A 151 -3.30 -15.51 3.57
CA ASN A 151 -3.39 -16.80 4.26
C ASN A 151 -3.68 -17.98 3.33
N ASP A 152 -3.71 -17.77 2.02
CA ASP A 152 -3.94 -18.84 1.07
C ASP A 152 -2.62 -19.30 0.44
N PRO A 153 -2.27 -20.61 0.55
CA PRO A 153 -1.06 -21.17 -0.09
C PRO A 153 -1.05 -21.08 -1.63
N SER A 154 -2.21 -20.84 -2.24
CA SER A 154 -2.33 -20.65 -3.69
C SER A 154 -1.88 -19.27 -4.15
N HIS A 155 -1.72 -18.31 -3.23
CA HIS A 155 -1.26 -16.97 -3.58
C HIS A 155 0.20 -16.99 -4.03
N ASN A 156 0.46 -16.38 -5.17
CA ASN A 156 1.80 -16.31 -5.74
C ASN A 156 2.62 -15.09 -5.26
N TYR A 157 2.17 -14.44 -4.21
CA TYR A 157 2.81 -13.28 -3.56
C TYR A 157 2.85 -13.47 -2.04
N GLN A 158 3.67 -12.66 -1.38
CA GLN A 158 3.71 -12.54 0.08
C GLN A 158 3.24 -11.15 0.48
N ALA A 159 2.20 -11.06 1.31
CA ALA A 159 1.77 -9.80 1.89
C ALA A 159 2.74 -9.35 2.99
N ASN A 160 3.01 -8.06 3.09
CA ASN A 160 3.86 -7.51 4.14
C ASN A 160 3.22 -7.74 5.51
N PRO A 161 3.92 -8.35 6.49
CA PRO A 161 3.35 -8.68 7.80
C PRO A 161 3.04 -7.46 8.67
N ARG A 162 3.63 -6.29 8.37
CA ARG A 162 3.44 -5.08 9.17
C ARG A 162 2.02 -4.53 8.98
N LYS A 163 1.36 -4.18 10.11
CA LYS A 163 -0.05 -3.73 10.18
C LYS A 163 -0.40 -2.70 9.09
N PHE A 164 0.32 -1.59 9.02
CA PHE A 164 0.02 -0.47 8.13
C PHE A 164 0.61 -0.57 6.72
N TYR A 165 1.24 -1.69 6.38
CA TYR A 165 1.66 -2.00 5.02
C TYR A 165 0.70 -3.00 4.37
N ARG A 166 0.20 -3.95 5.16
CA ARG A 166 -0.79 -4.93 4.71
C ARG A 166 -2.19 -4.36 4.67
N ARG A 167 -2.49 -3.37 5.52
CA ARG A 167 -3.82 -2.81 5.73
C ARG A 167 -3.88 -1.33 5.36
N ALA A 168 -5.01 -0.92 4.77
CA ALA A 168 -5.29 0.47 4.44
C ALA A 168 -6.64 0.86 5.03
N MET A 169 -6.63 1.67 6.09
CA MET A 169 -7.83 2.23 6.73
C MET A 169 -8.14 3.58 6.09
N LEU A 170 -8.82 3.57 4.94
CA LEU A 170 -9.08 4.76 4.15
C LEU A 170 -10.21 5.58 4.79
N ARG A 171 -9.89 6.69 5.42
CA ARG A 171 -10.88 7.63 5.95
C ARG A 171 -11.37 8.53 4.84
N ILE A 172 -12.66 8.42 4.53
CA ILE A 172 -13.30 9.20 3.46
C ILE A 172 -13.58 10.62 3.94
N SER A 173 -13.07 11.62 3.22
CA SER A 173 -13.35 13.04 3.44
C SER A 173 -13.91 13.62 2.14
N PRO A 174 -15.24 13.69 1.99
CA PRO A 174 -15.83 14.33 0.83
C PRO A 174 -15.49 15.82 0.80
N PHE A 175 -15.17 16.34 -0.37
CA PHE A 175 -14.96 17.78 -0.57
C PHE A 175 -15.64 18.25 -1.85
N ASN A 176 -15.92 19.54 -1.93
CA ASN A 176 -16.41 20.22 -3.13
C ASN A 176 -15.51 21.42 -3.44
N ASP A 177 -15.78 22.12 -4.54
CA ASP A 177 -14.99 23.29 -4.97
C ASP A 177 -15.06 24.48 -4.01
N TYR A 178 -16.02 24.47 -3.09
CA TYR A 178 -16.19 25.48 -2.05
C TYR A 178 -15.62 25.07 -0.69
N SER A 179 -15.07 23.84 -0.58
CA SER A 179 -14.42 23.38 0.64
C SER A 179 -13.03 24.00 0.74
N GLY A 180 -12.80 24.80 1.77
CA GLY A 180 -11.51 25.46 2.02
C GLY A 180 -11.42 26.02 3.43
N GLN A 181 -10.21 26.46 3.81
CA GLN A 181 -10.02 27.29 4.99
C GLN A 181 -10.29 28.75 4.62
N TYR A 182 -11.29 29.33 5.22
CA TYR A 182 -11.56 30.76 5.10
C TYR A 182 -10.94 31.44 6.30
N SER A 183 -10.03 32.42 6.08
CA SER A 183 -9.60 33.33 7.13
C SER A 183 -10.74 34.31 7.40
N ALA A 184 -11.22 34.37 8.62
CA ALA A 184 -12.13 35.38 9.10
C ALA A 184 -11.40 36.70 9.38
#